data_09c57165f214fbbabb66674b4db1b39d
#
_entry.id   09c57165f214fbbabb66674b4db1b39d
#
_cell.length_a   1.000
_cell.length_b   1.000
_cell.length_c   1.000
_cell.angle_alpha   90.00
_cell.angle_beta   90.00
_cell.angle_gamma   90.00
#
_symmetry.space_group_name_H-M   'P 1'
#
loop_
_entity.id
_entity.type
_entity.pdbx_description
1 polymer ?
#
loop_
_entity_poly.entity_id
_entity_poly.type
_entity_poly.pdbx_seq_one_letter_code
_entity_poly.pdbx_strand_id
1 'polypeptide(L)'
;MENIRGAILMTIAMAGFALEDMFIKLASENGMPTGQVLIILGALGTMAYWAFMLPKGIRLLSPKLIEKGVVIRNIGEFIGTGAYVLAFTSGALAATSSVMQALPLFVTMGAALFLGQKVGWRRWTAIGVGFFGVLLVIQPGSSNYDPLLILAFIGVLGMAMRDVTTRALKGHLHSLQLAAWGFLTIVPLGWAILLYSGESFVRPTTLQWVYIVAGVLIGTGAYYLLIMASRLGDMAVIAPFRYTRIVFALAVGLIVFDEGDSINSVMLLGVLIVITSGIYTFYRESRSRSASPSSR
;
A
#
# COMPACT_ATOMS: atom_id res chain seq x y z
N MET A 1 26.06 8.14 2.65
CA MET A 1 25.87 6.66 2.66
C MET A 1 24.48 6.26 3.13
N GLU A 2 23.86 6.95 4.09
CA GLU A 2 22.51 6.60 4.60
C GLU A 2 21.41 6.71 3.54
N ASN A 3 21.43 7.73 2.69
CA ASN A 3 20.44 7.90 1.62
C ASN A 3 20.47 6.72 0.62
N ILE A 4 21.66 6.24 0.27
CA ILE A 4 21.81 5.09 -0.64
C ILE A 4 21.27 3.81 0.02
N ARG A 5 21.60 3.58 1.28
CA ARG A 5 21.06 2.44 2.04
C ARG A 5 19.55 2.52 2.14
N GLY A 6 19.00 3.69 2.47
CA GLY A 6 17.56 3.92 2.52
C GLY A 6 16.86 3.66 1.19
N ALA A 7 17.44 4.13 0.08
CA ALA A 7 16.92 3.91 -1.26
C ALA A 7 16.91 2.41 -1.64
N ILE A 8 17.99 1.70 -1.35
CA ILE A 8 18.09 0.24 -1.60
C ILE A 8 17.05 -0.51 -0.77
N LEU A 9 16.95 -0.24 0.54
CA LEU A 9 15.95 -0.89 1.41
C LEU A 9 14.53 -0.60 0.95
N MET A 10 14.24 0.64 0.52
CA MET A 10 12.94 1.01 -0.03
C MET A 10 12.63 0.24 -1.30
N THR A 11 13.60 0.12 -2.23
CA THR A 11 13.42 -0.64 -3.47
C THR A 11 13.17 -2.12 -3.20
N ILE A 12 13.93 -2.72 -2.27
CA ILE A 12 13.72 -4.13 -1.87
C ILE A 12 12.33 -4.30 -1.22
N ALA A 13 11.91 -3.36 -0.37
CA ALA A 13 10.59 -3.39 0.23
C ALA A 13 9.48 -3.33 -0.84
N MET A 14 9.64 -2.50 -1.87
CA MET A 14 8.67 -2.37 -2.96
C MET A 14 8.62 -3.62 -3.84
N ALA A 15 9.76 -4.28 -4.09
CA ALA A 15 9.81 -5.59 -4.73
C ALA A 15 9.08 -6.65 -3.88
N GLY A 16 9.33 -6.64 -2.57
CA GLY A 16 8.66 -7.56 -1.64
C GLY A 16 7.14 -7.40 -1.64
N PHE A 17 6.62 -6.18 -1.64
CA PHE A 17 5.16 -5.96 -1.73
C PHE A 17 4.57 -6.42 -3.07
N ALA A 18 5.28 -6.25 -4.19
CA ALA A 18 4.81 -6.76 -5.48
C ALA A 18 4.78 -8.31 -5.49
N LEU A 19 5.75 -8.96 -4.84
CA LEU A 19 5.76 -10.41 -4.69
C LEU A 19 4.68 -10.91 -3.70
N GLU A 20 4.40 -10.17 -2.62
CA GLU A 20 3.29 -10.46 -1.72
C GLU A 20 1.96 -10.45 -2.48
N ASP A 21 1.71 -9.39 -3.27
CA ASP A 21 0.52 -9.27 -4.13
C ASP A 21 0.42 -10.45 -5.11
N MET A 22 1.55 -10.85 -5.72
CA MET A 22 1.63 -12.04 -6.59
C MET A 22 1.18 -13.31 -5.87
N PHE A 23 1.70 -13.56 -4.68
CA PHE A 23 1.34 -14.77 -3.93
C PHE A 23 -0.10 -14.79 -3.47
N ILE A 24 -0.66 -13.63 -3.10
CA ILE A 24 -2.10 -13.49 -2.77
C ILE A 24 -2.93 -13.84 -4.01
N LYS A 25 -2.59 -13.28 -5.19
CA LYS A 25 -3.29 -13.54 -6.44
C LYS A 25 -3.17 -15.01 -6.87
N LEU A 26 -1.97 -15.58 -6.81
CA LEU A 26 -1.75 -17.01 -7.11
C LEU A 26 -2.57 -17.93 -6.20
N ALA A 27 -2.64 -17.64 -4.90
CA ALA A 27 -3.45 -18.45 -3.98
C ALA A 27 -4.93 -18.38 -4.35
N SER A 28 -5.42 -17.20 -4.73
CA SER A 28 -6.81 -16.95 -5.13
C SER A 28 -7.14 -17.64 -6.47
N GLU A 29 -6.31 -17.48 -7.50
CA GLU A 29 -6.49 -18.12 -8.81
C GLU A 29 -6.39 -19.65 -8.77
N ASN A 30 -5.67 -20.20 -7.79
CA ASN A 30 -5.62 -21.64 -7.54
C ASN A 30 -6.80 -22.16 -6.70
N GLY A 31 -7.90 -21.41 -6.61
CA GLY A 31 -9.17 -21.85 -6.02
C GLY A 31 -9.30 -21.65 -4.52
N MET A 32 -8.44 -20.82 -3.90
CA MET A 32 -8.65 -20.42 -2.52
C MET A 32 -9.46 -19.13 -2.49
N PRO A 33 -10.59 -19.07 -1.76
CA PRO A 33 -11.35 -17.83 -1.61
C PRO A 33 -10.48 -16.67 -1.15
N THR A 34 -10.56 -15.52 -1.82
CA THR A 34 -9.76 -14.34 -1.48
C THR A 34 -9.92 -13.93 -0.01
N GLY A 35 -11.15 -14.03 0.51
CA GLY A 35 -11.41 -13.79 1.94
C GLY A 35 -10.63 -14.73 2.85
N GLN A 36 -10.54 -16.02 2.51
CA GLN A 36 -9.76 -17.00 3.27
C GLN A 36 -8.26 -16.71 3.22
N VAL A 37 -7.73 -16.33 2.06
CA VAL A 37 -6.32 -15.92 1.91
C VAL A 37 -6.01 -14.78 2.85
N LEU A 38 -6.87 -13.75 2.89
CA LEU A 38 -6.70 -12.59 3.77
C LEU A 38 -6.81 -12.94 5.26
N ILE A 39 -7.73 -13.82 5.65
CA ILE A 39 -7.84 -14.28 7.05
C ILE A 39 -6.53 -14.91 7.50
N ILE A 40 -5.99 -15.84 6.71
CA ILE A 40 -4.78 -16.57 7.07
C ILE A 40 -3.57 -15.62 7.05
N LEU A 41 -3.44 -14.79 6.03
CA LEU A 41 -2.37 -13.80 5.91
C LEU A 41 -2.41 -12.80 7.06
N GLY A 42 -3.58 -12.27 7.40
CA GLY A 42 -3.78 -11.35 8.52
C GLY A 42 -3.44 -11.99 9.86
N ALA A 43 -3.88 -13.23 10.10
CA ALA A 43 -3.59 -13.96 11.33
C ALA A 43 -2.09 -14.26 11.47
N LEU A 44 -1.46 -14.85 10.46
CA LEU A 44 -0.04 -15.18 10.49
C LEU A 44 0.85 -13.92 10.55
N GLY A 45 0.51 -12.86 9.82
CA GLY A 45 1.22 -11.58 9.89
C GLY A 45 1.11 -10.92 11.27
N THR A 46 -0.08 -10.96 11.88
CA THR A 46 -0.28 -10.51 13.27
C THR A 46 0.58 -11.31 14.24
N MET A 47 0.60 -12.63 14.11
CA MET A 47 1.42 -13.51 14.96
C MET A 47 2.91 -13.24 14.79
N ALA A 48 3.38 -13.02 13.55
CA ALA A 48 4.77 -12.68 13.28
C ALA A 48 5.17 -11.38 13.98
N TYR A 49 4.38 -10.30 13.84
CA TYR A 49 4.66 -9.05 14.53
C TYR A 49 4.54 -9.16 16.05
N TRP A 50 3.56 -9.93 16.53
CA TRP A 50 3.45 -10.21 17.97
C TRP A 50 4.69 -10.89 18.52
N ALA A 51 5.23 -11.90 17.83
CA ALA A 51 6.48 -12.55 18.19
C ALA A 51 7.65 -11.55 18.28
N PHE A 52 7.75 -10.57 17.36
CA PHE A 52 8.75 -9.50 17.45
C PHE A 52 8.51 -8.50 18.60
N MET A 53 7.28 -8.39 19.08
CA MET A 53 6.90 -7.49 20.17
C MET A 53 7.18 -8.09 21.54
N LEU A 54 7.09 -9.43 21.69
CA LEU A 54 7.27 -10.15 22.96
C LEU A 54 8.59 -9.80 23.68
N PRO A 55 9.77 -9.90 23.05
CA PRO A 55 11.04 -9.61 23.71
C PRO A 55 11.21 -8.12 24.08
N LYS A 56 10.34 -7.24 23.51
CA LYS A 56 10.35 -5.80 23.78
C LYS A 56 9.33 -5.38 24.84
N GLY A 57 8.57 -6.33 25.41
CA GLY A 57 7.53 -6.05 26.39
C GLY A 57 6.34 -5.24 25.83
N ILE A 58 6.18 -5.20 24.50
CA ILE A 58 5.10 -4.43 23.84
C ILE A 58 3.86 -5.31 23.80
N ARG A 59 2.75 -4.82 24.34
CA ARG A 59 1.47 -5.55 24.36
C ARG A 59 0.75 -5.41 23.03
N LEU A 60 0.30 -6.55 22.45
CA LEU A 60 -0.52 -6.56 21.24
C LEU A 60 -1.90 -5.91 21.51
N LEU A 61 -2.58 -6.39 22.55
CA LEU A 61 -3.86 -5.81 22.96
C LEU A 61 -3.60 -4.68 23.96
N SER A 62 -3.94 -3.48 23.60
CA SER A 62 -3.79 -2.27 24.41
C SER A 62 -5.07 -1.44 24.30
N PRO A 63 -5.51 -0.74 25.38
CA PRO A 63 -6.65 0.18 25.31
C PRO A 63 -6.51 1.23 24.18
N LYS A 64 -5.30 1.53 23.75
CA LYS A 64 -5.02 2.44 22.63
C LYS A 64 -5.56 1.94 21.28
N LEU A 65 -5.88 0.64 21.15
CA LEU A 65 -6.49 0.07 19.94
C LEU A 65 -7.83 0.72 19.59
N ILE A 66 -8.59 1.13 20.60
CA ILE A 66 -9.91 1.78 20.46
C ILE A 66 -9.84 3.31 20.49
N GLU A 67 -8.66 3.91 20.56
CA GLU A 67 -8.52 5.36 20.41
C GLU A 67 -9.01 5.81 19.03
N LYS A 68 -9.76 6.93 18.98
CA LYS A 68 -10.38 7.43 17.75
C LYS A 68 -9.43 7.47 16.54
N GLY A 69 -8.19 7.92 16.74
CA GLY A 69 -7.19 7.97 15.66
C GLY A 69 -6.80 6.59 15.16
N VAL A 70 -6.66 5.60 16.06
CA VAL A 70 -6.32 4.21 15.69
C VAL A 70 -7.48 3.55 14.96
N VAL A 71 -8.71 3.77 15.44
CA VAL A 71 -9.93 3.27 14.78
C VAL A 71 -10.06 3.82 13.36
N ILE A 72 -9.90 5.14 13.16
CA ILE A 72 -9.94 5.76 11.82
C ILE A 72 -8.83 5.16 10.93
N ARG A 73 -7.63 4.99 11.46
CA ARG A 73 -6.50 4.35 10.75
C ARG A 73 -6.85 2.93 10.33
N ASN A 74 -7.44 2.15 11.22
CA ASN A 74 -7.79 0.76 10.93
C ASN A 74 -8.98 0.65 9.95
N ILE A 75 -9.94 1.57 9.99
CA ILE A 75 -10.98 1.69 8.95
C ILE A 75 -10.34 1.99 7.59
N GLY A 76 -9.36 2.89 7.54
CA GLY A 76 -8.59 3.16 6.32
C GLY A 76 -7.85 1.92 5.80
N GLU A 77 -7.27 1.12 6.69
CA GLU A 77 -6.64 -0.16 6.36
C GLU A 77 -7.66 -1.15 5.79
N PHE A 78 -8.81 -1.29 6.47
CA PHE A 78 -9.88 -2.20 6.07
C PHE A 78 -10.40 -1.88 4.65
N ILE A 79 -10.78 -0.62 4.42
CA ILE A 79 -11.28 -0.17 3.11
C ILE A 79 -10.16 -0.23 2.07
N GLY A 80 -8.98 0.28 2.42
CA GLY A 80 -7.85 0.40 1.51
C GLY A 80 -7.35 -0.95 1.02
N THR A 81 -7.05 -1.85 1.94
CA THR A 81 -6.57 -3.20 1.63
C THR A 81 -7.66 -4.03 0.96
N GLY A 82 -8.91 -3.96 1.46
CA GLY A 82 -10.02 -4.71 0.89
C GLY A 82 -10.29 -4.36 -0.57
N ALA A 83 -10.43 -3.07 -0.87
CA ALA A 83 -10.69 -2.61 -2.21
C ALA A 83 -9.51 -2.91 -3.16
N TYR A 84 -8.27 -2.72 -2.70
CA TYR A 84 -7.08 -3.00 -3.50
C TYR A 84 -6.93 -4.50 -3.80
N VAL A 85 -7.06 -5.36 -2.78
CA VAL A 85 -6.92 -6.83 -2.97
C VAL A 85 -8.01 -7.36 -3.88
N LEU A 86 -9.26 -6.97 -3.68
CA LEU A 86 -10.36 -7.36 -4.58
C LEU A 86 -10.11 -6.92 -6.02
N ALA A 87 -9.57 -5.70 -6.22
CA ALA A 87 -9.27 -5.19 -7.55
C ALA A 87 -8.25 -6.06 -8.28
N PHE A 88 -7.13 -6.45 -7.66
CA PHE A 88 -6.09 -7.21 -8.35
C PHE A 88 -6.33 -8.72 -8.37
N THR A 89 -7.09 -9.27 -7.42
CA THR A 89 -7.44 -10.70 -7.45
C THR A 89 -8.55 -11.00 -8.46
N SER A 90 -9.41 -10.03 -8.74
CA SER A 90 -10.48 -10.14 -9.74
C SER A 90 -10.10 -9.54 -11.10
N GLY A 91 -9.00 -8.77 -11.17
CA GLY A 91 -8.53 -8.07 -12.37
C GLY A 91 -7.03 -8.19 -12.56
N ALA A 92 -6.48 -7.25 -13.37
CA ALA A 92 -5.05 -7.21 -13.67
C ALA A 92 -4.24 -6.57 -12.53
N LEU A 93 -3.25 -7.29 -12.00
CA LEU A 93 -2.33 -6.80 -10.96
C LEU A 93 -1.53 -5.60 -11.45
N ALA A 94 -1.05 -5.63 -12.70
CA ALA A 94 -0.28 -4.55 -13.30
C ALA A 94 -1.09 -3.25 -13.36
N ALA A 95 -2.33 -3.28 -13.84
CA ALA A 95 -3.21 -2.13 -13.95
C ALA A 95 -3.61 -1.59 -12.58
N THR A 96 -4.00 -2.47 -11.66
CA THR A 96 -4.35 -2.13 -10.26
C THR A 96 -3.18 -1.47 -9.54
N SER A 97 -1.97 -2.03 -9.65
CA SER A 97 -0.74 -1.46 -9.07
C SER A 97 -0.37 -0.11 -9.68
N SER A 98 -0.76 0.15 -10.94
CA SER A 98 -0.57 1.44 -11.59
C SER A 98 -1.40 2.54 -10.94
N VAL A 99 -2.67 2.26 -10.58
CA VAL A 99 -3.54 3.18 -9.83
C VAL A 99 -2.96 3.47 -8.45
N MET A 100 -2.37 2.46 -7.79
CA MET A 100 -1.75 2.62 -6.45
C MET A 100 -0.59 3.62 -6.41
N GLN A 101 0.03 3.93 -7.53
CA GLN A 101 1.09 4.94 -7.58
C GLN A 101 0.59 6.36 -7.26
N ALA A 102 -0.71 6.59 -7.27
CA ALA A 102 -1.30 7.84 -6.83
C ALA A 102 -1.30 8.03 -5.30
N LEU A 103 -1.09 6.96 -4.52
CA LEU A 103 -1.15 7.00 -3.06
C LEU A 103 -0.35 8.15 -2.42
N PRO A 104 0.92 8.43 -2.80
CA PRO A 104 1.68 9.53 -2.19
C PRO A 104 1.06 10.91 -2.45
N LEU A 105 0.40 11.11 -3.59
CA LEU A 105 -0.28 12.36 -3.92
C LEU A 105 -1.49 12.58 -2.99
N PHE A 106 -2.31 11.54 -2.81
CA PHE A 106 -3.47 11.58 -1.92
C PHE A 106 -3.08 11.69 -0.44
N VAL A 107 -1.96 11.06 -0.04
CA VAL A 107 -1.40 11.26 1.31
C VAL A 107 -0.96 12.72 1.53
N THR A 108 -0.33 13.35 0.52
CA THR A 108 0.06 14.77 0.60
C THR A 108 -1.17 15.68 0.67
N MET A 109 -2.16 15.42 -0.16
CA MET A 109 -3.45 16.13 -0.14
C MET A 109 -4.16 15.98 1.20
N GLY A 110 -4.28 14.76 1.72
CA GLY A 110 -4.90 14.49 3.02
C GLY A 110 -4.14 15.15 4.17
N ALA A 111 -2.81 15.18 4.14
CA ALA A 111 -2.01 15.87 5.14
C ALA A 111 -2.23 17.40 5.11
N ALA A 112 -2.43 17.97 3.92
CA ALA A 112 -2.79 19.39 3.79
C ALA A 112 -4.18 19.69 4.35
N LEU A 113 -5.18 18.88 4.01
CA LEU A 113 -6.58 19.13 4.36
C LEU A 113 -6.88 18.81 5.83
N PHE A 114 -6.32 17.74 6.38
CA PHE A 114 -6.68 17.23 7.72
C PHE A 114 -5.63 17.51 8.81
N LEU A 115 -4.35 17.66 8.43
CA LEU A 115 -3.27 17.92 9.38
C LEU A 115 -2.78 19.38 9.33
N GLY A 116 -3.41 20.24 8.52
CA GLY A 116 -3.06 21.66 8.39
C GLY A 116 -1.67 21.90 7.81
N GLN A 117 -1.09 20.93 7.11
CA GLN A 117 0.22 21.12 6.48
C GLN A 117 0.12 22.16 5.36
N LYS A 118 0.98 23.17 5.40
CA LYS A 118 1.01 24.20 4.37
C LYS A 118 1.50 23.61 3.04
N VAL A 119 0.59 23.46 2.10
CA VAL A 119 0.87 23.02 0.73
C VAL A 119 0.74 24.21 -0.20
N GLY A 120 1.87 24.63 -0.82
CA GLY A 120 1.87 25.74 -1.76
C GLY A 120 1.14 25.39 -3.07
N TRP A 121 0.70 26.40 -3.84
CA TRP A 121 -0.06 26.25 -5.08
C TRP A 121 0.59 25.30 -6.09
N ARG A 122 1.93 25.29 -6.20
CA ARG A 122 2.67 24.40 -7.11
C ARG A 122 2.54 22.91 -6.75
N ARG A 123 2.33 22.58 -5.46
CA ARG A 123 2.05 21.19 -5.06
C ARG A 123 0.60 20.81 -5.38
N TRP A 124 -0.32 21.77 -5.20
CA TRP A 124 -1.71 21.57 -5.60
C TRP A 124 -1.85 21.33 -7.09
N THR A 125 -1.13 22.07 -7.94
CA THR A 125 -1.10 21.80 -9.39
C THR A 125 -0.50 20.43 -9.70
N ALA A 126 0.57 20.03 -9.01
CA ALA A 126 1.14 18.69 -9.18
C ALA A 126 0.13 17.59 -8.79
N ILE A 127 -0.59 17.74 -7.68
CA ILE A 127 -1.64 16.80 -7.29
C ILE A 127 -2.72 16.71 -8.37
N GLY A 128 -3.17 17.85 -8.93
CA GLY A 128 -4.14 17.89 -10.02
C GLY A 128 -3.64 17.18 -11.29
N VAL A 129 -2.40 17.42 -11.69
CA VAL A 129 -1.75 16.73 -12.82
C VAL A 129 -1.64 15.22 -12.55
N GLY A 130 -1.25 14.83 -11.34
CA GLY A 130 -1.21 13.41 -10.97
C GLY A 130 -2.58 12.75 -10.97
N PHE A 131 -3.63 13.45 -10.53
CA PHE A 131 -5.00 12.95 -10.63
C PHE A 131 -5.44 12.74 -12.08
N PHE A 132 -5.07 13.67 -12.99
CA PHE A 132 -5.28 13.47 -14.42
C PHE A 132 -4.56 12.22 -14.94
N GLY A 133 -3.32 11.97 -14.47
CA GLY A 133 -2.61 10.71 -14.76
C GLY A 133 -3.37 9.47 -14.31
N VAL A 134 -4.02 9.50 -13.13
CA VAL A 134 -4.89 8.40 -12.66
C VAL A 134 -6.08 8.18 -13.59
N LEU A 135 -6.71 9.25 -14.09
CA LEU A 135 -7.80 9.13 -15.06
C LEU A 135 -7.34 8.48 -16.37
N LEU A 136 -6.11 8.75 -16.81
CA LEU A 136 -5.52 8.08 -17.97
C LEU A 136 -5.22 6.59 -17.70
N VAL A 137 -4.92 6.20 -16.47
CA VAL A 137 -4.77 4.79 -16.10
C VAL A 137 -6.13 4.08 -16.10
N ILE A 138 -7.14 4.69 -15.49
CA ILE A 138 -8.50 4.11 -15.36
C ILE A 138 -9.24 4.12 -16.70
N GLN A 139 -9.01 5.12 -17.53
CA GLN A 139 -9.66 5.33 -18.86
C GLN A 139 -11.19 5.23 -18.81
N PRO A 140 -11.90 5.98 -17.96
CA PRO A 140 -13.33 5.85 -17.80
C PRO A 140 -14.06 6.16 -19.12
N GLY A 141 -14.95 5.27 -19.54
CA GLY A 141 -15.74 5.42 -20.78
C GLY A 141 -15.03 5.00 -22.07
N SER A 142 -13.82 4.46 -22.02
CA SER A 142 -13.14 3.85 -23.17
C SER A 142 -13.50 2.37 -23.32
N SER A 143 -13.14 1.78 -24.48
CA SER A 143 -13.26 0.32 -24.70
C SER A 143 -12.35 -0.50 -23.77
N ASN A 144 -11.30 0.12 -23.22
CA ASN A 144 -10.35 -0.52 -22.30
C ASN A 144 -10.69 -0.26 -20.82
N TYR A 145 -11.88 0.30 -20.54
CA TYR A 145 -12.30 0.60 -19.18
C TYR A 145 -12.58 -0.68 -18.39
N ASP A 146 -11.85 -0.85 -17.28
CA ASP A 146 -12.09 -1.90 -16.29
C ASP A 146 -12.69 -1.28 -15.01
N PRO A 147 -13.95 -1.58 -14.64
CA PRO A 147 -14.57 -1.10 -13.41
C PRO A 147 -13.78 -1.43 -12.15
N LEU A 148 -12.98 -2.50 -12.14
CA LEU A 148 -12.13 -2.89 -11.01
C LEU A 148 -11.07 -1.84 -10.68
N LEU A 149 -10.68 -1.00 -11.65
CA LEU A 149 -9.74 0.10 -11.40
C LEU A 149 -10.34 1.22 -10.53
N ILE A 150 -11.68 1.39 -10.54
CA ILE A 150 -12.35 2.26 -9.55
C ILE A 150 -12.19 1.68 -8.15
N LEU A 151 -12.31 0.37 -8.01
CA LEU A 151 -12.09 -0.29 -6.72
C LEU A 151 -10.63 -0.09 -6.25
N ALA A 152 -9.65 -0.20 -7.16
CA ALA A 152 -8.26 0.14 -6.88
C ALA A 152 -8.11 1.60 -6.40
N PHE A 153 -8.83 2.54 -7.02
CA PHE A 153 -8.82 3.94 -6.61
C PHE A 153 -9.44 4.16 -5.21
N ILE A 154 -10.53 3.47 -4.89
CA ILE A 154 -11.08 3.43 -3.52
C ILE A 154 -10.03 2.90 -2.55
N GLY A 155 -9.27 1.89 -2.96
CA GLY A 155 -8.12 1.36 -2.23
C GLY A 155 -7.08 2.43 -1.91
N VAL A 156 -6.72 3.26 -2.90
CA VAL A 156 -5.81 4.41 -2.72
C VAL A 156 -6.34 5.39 -1.67
N LEU A 157 -7.62 5.73 -1.73
CA LEU A 157 -8.22 6.66 -0.76
C LEU A 157 -8.22 6.10 0.67
N GLY A 158 -8.57 4.82 0.83
CA GLY A 158 -8.52 4.13 2.13
C GLY A 158 -7.11 4.08 2.70
N MET A 159 -6.12 3.70 1.89
CA MET A 159 -4.71 3.67 2.32
C MET A 159 -4.16 5.08 2.57
N ALA A 160 -4.59 6.10 1.82
CA ALA A 160 -4.23 7.49 2.10
C ALA A 160 -4.77 7.95 3.47
N MET A 161 -6.03 7.62 3.78
CA MET A 161 -6.62 7.88 5.11
C MET A 161 -5.81 7.20 6.22
N ARG A 162 -5.45 5.93 6.03
CA ARG A 162 -4.57 5.19 6.95
C ARG A 162 -3.23 5.91 7.17
N ASP A 163 -2.55 6.29 6.10
CA ASP A 163 -1.21 6.89 6.16
C ASP A 163 -1.24 8.29 6.78
N VAL A 164 -2.24 9.11 6.44
CA VAL A 164 -2.45 10.44 7.03
C VAL A 164 -2.72 10.34 8.54
N THR A 165 -3.60 9.42 8.93
CA THR A 165 -3.93 9.20 10.34
C THR A 165 -2.73 8.61 11.11
N THR A 166 -1.95 7.71 10.49
CA THR A 166 -0.70 7.19 11.08
C THR A 166 0.30 8.32 11.35
N ARG A 167 0.38 9.34 10.46
CA ARG A 167 1.21 10.53 10.69
C ARG A 167 0.72 11.36 11.87
N ALA A 168 -0.59 11.49 12.05
CA ALA A 168 -1.17 12.19 13.19
C ALA A 168 -0.88 11.48 14.54
N LEU A 169 -0.76 10.15 14.53
CA LEU A 169 -0.44 9.33 15.71
C LEU A 169 1.06 9.22 16.03
N LYS A 170 1.93 9.98 15.31
CA LYS A 170 3.37 9.92 15.47
C LYS A 170 3.79 10.26 16.91
N GLY A 171 4.59 9.38 17.51
CA GLY A 171 5.09 9.52 18.89
C GLY A 171 4.20 8.88 19.96
N HIS A 172 2.94 8.56 19.68
CA HIS A 172 2.01 7.96 20.64
C HIS A 172 2.08 6.44 20.71
N LEU A 173 2.49 5.78 19.62
CA LEU A 173 2.41 4.33 19.43
C LEU A 173 3.71 3.77 18.86
N HIS A 174 4.01 2.55 19.23
CA HIS A 174 5.15 1.83 18.65
C HIS A 174 4.81 1.37 17.23
N SER A 175 5.76 1.53 16.28
CA SER A 175 5.52 1.15 14.86
C SER A 175 5.16 -0.33 14.67
N LEU A 176 5.71 -1.23 15.50
CA LEU A 176 5.36 -2.66 15.48
C LEU A 176 3.90 -2.90 15.90
N GLN A 177 3.38 -2.12 16.86
CA GLN A 177 1.96 -2.19 17.27
C GLN A 177 1.04 -1.79 16.12
N LEU A 178 1.34 -0.67 15.45
CA LEU A 178 0.55 -0.23 14.30
C LEU A 178 0.60 -1.24 13.14
N ALA A 179 1.74 -1.88 12.93
CA ALA A 179 1.88 -2.95 11.95
C ALA A 179 1.05 -4.17 12.31
N ALA A 180 1.18 -4.66 13.55
CA ALA A 180 0.40 -5.80 14.04
C ALA A 180 -1.11 -5.54 13.94
N TRP A 181 -1.57 -4.33 14.29
CA TRP A 181 -2.99 -3.95 14.20
C TRP A 181 -3.46 -3.81 12.74
N GLY A 182 -2.56 -3.43 11.82
CA GLY A 182 -2.85 -3.47 10.39
C GLY A 182 -3.20 -4.89 9.94
N PHE A 183 -2.31 -5.84 10.19
CA PHE A 183 -2.54 -7.25 9.87
C PHE A 183 -3.76 -7.82 10.62
N LEU A 184 -3.96 -7.45 11.88
CA LEU A 184 -5.15 -7.86 12.65
C LEU A 184 -6.45 -7.37 12.00
N THR A 185 -6.45 -6.19 11.40
CA THR A 185 -7.61 -5.61 10.70
C THR A 185 -7.94 -6.38 9.41
N ILE A 186 -6.95 -7.05 8.79
CA ILE A 186 -7.17 -7.86 7.60
C ILE A 186 -7.99 -9.13 7.92
N VAL A 187 -7.95 -9.63 9.16
CA VAL A 187 -8.73 -10.82 9.55
C VAL A 187 -10.24 -10.58 9.43
N PRO A 188 -10.85 -9.57 10.09
CA PRO A 188 -12.27 -9.28 9.91
C PRO A 188 -12.62 -8.84 8.48
N LEU A 189 -11.69 -8.21 7.75
CA LEU A 189 -11.84 -7.92 6.33
C LEU A 189 -12.03 -9.21 5.52
N GLY A 190 -11.15 -10.18 5.71
CA GLY A 190 -11.24 -11.46 5.01
C GLY A 190 -12.56 -12.18 5.30
N TRP A 191 -13.04 -12.15 6.57
CA TRP A 191 -14.36 -12.67 6.91
C TRP A 191 -15.49 -11.90 6.21
N ALA A 192 -15.42 -10.58 6.14
CA ALA A 192 -16.44 -9.78 5.45
C ALA A 192 -16.51 -10.13 3.96
N ILE A 193 -15.35 -10.30 3.30
CA ILE A 193 -15.28 -10.70 1.89
C ILE A 193 -15.84 -12.10 1.70
N LEU A 194 -15.46 -13.07 2.55
CA LEU A 194 -15.92 -14.46 2.46
C LEU A 194 -17.43 -14.58 2.63
N LEU A 195 -18.01 -13.83 3.60
CA LEU A 195 -19.44 -13.79 3.82
C LEU A 195 -20.19 -13.12 2.66
N TYR A 196 -19.61 -12.06 2.09
CA TYR A 196 -20.23 -11.35 0.98
C TYR A 196 -20.21 -12.17 -0.31
N SER A 197 -19.09 -12.88 -0.61
CA SER A 197 -18.97 -13.75 -1.78
C SER A 197 -19.81 -15.03 -1.68
N GLY A 198 -20.24 -15.42 -0.47
CA GLY A 198 -20.92 -16.68 -0.23
C GLY A 198 -20.04 -17.92 -0.38
N GLU A 199 -18.74 -17.72 -0.49
CA GLU A 199 -17.77 -18.80 -0.61
C GLU A 199 -17.53 -19.49 0.73
N SER A 200 -17.25 -20.78 0.69
CA SER A 200 -16.95 -21.58 1.88
C SER A 200 -15.45 -21.77 2.05
N PHE A 201 -15.00 -21.94 3.28
CA PHE A 201 -13.61 -22.34 3.56
C PHE A 201 -13.26 -23.64 2.85
N VAL A 202 -12.15 -23.62 2.13
CA VAL A 202 -11.57 -24.81 1.50
C VAL A 202 -10.35 -25.29 2.28
N ARG A 203 -10.04 -26.58 2.22
CA ARG A 203 -8.77 -27.08 2.75
C ARG A 203 -7.65 -26.66 1.82
N PRO A 204 -6.66 -25.86 2.27
CA PRO A 204 -5.57 -25.45 1.41
C PRO A 204 -4.72 -26.64 1.01
N THR A 205 -4.38 -26.72 -0.27
CA THR A 205 -3.39 -27.66 -0.79
C THR A 205 -1.98 -27.27 -0.31
N THR A 206 -1.02 -28.17 -0.46
CA THR A 206 0.39 -27.87 -0.15
C THR A 206 0.89 -26.67 -0.93
N LEU A 207 0.52 -26.53 -2.20
CA LEU A 207 0.91 -25.41 -3.05
C LEU A 207 0.32 -24.09 -2.55
N GLN A 208 -0.96 -24.07 -2.18
CA GLN A 208 -1.61 -22.89 -1.62
C GLN A 208 -0.97 -22.47 -0.28
N TRP A 209 -0.58 -23.43 0.56
CA TRP A 209 0.17 -23.13 1.78
C TRP A 209 1.53 -22.50 1.47
N VAL A 210 2.24 -22.98 0.43
CA VAL A 210 3.51 -22.36 0.00
C VAL A 210 3.28 -20.91 -0.41
N TYR A 211 2.22 -20.61 -1.19
CA TYR A 211 1.92 -19.24 -1.58
C TYR A 211 1.61 -18.34 -0.37
N ILE A 212 0.78 -18.79 0.56
CA ILE A 212 0.42 -18.01 1.75
C ILE A 212 1.65 -17.75 2.63
N VAL A 213 2.40 -18.80 2.95
CA VAL A 213 3.58 -18.67 3.82
C VAL A 213 4.63 -17.77 3.17
N ALA A 214 4.89 -17.92 1.86
CA ALA A 214 5.78 -17.04 1.12
C ALA A 214 5.27 -15.59 1.15
N GLY A 215 3.98 -15.37 0.88
CA GLY A 215 3.36 -14.04 0.95
C GLY A 215 3.52 -13.40 2.33
N VAL A 216 3.24 -14.13 3.41
CA VAL A 216 3.40 -13.63 4.80
C VAL A 216 4.84 -13.28 5.11
N LEU A 217 5.79 -14.17 4.80
CA LEU A 217 7.21 -13.94 5.10
C LEU A 217 7.77 -12.75 4.32
N ILE A 218 7.44 -12.68 3.03
CA ILE A 218 7.90 -11.59 2.16
C ILE A 218 7.21 -10.28 2.53
N GLY A 219 5.89 -10.26 2.73
CA GLY A 219 5.13 -9.07 3.09
C GLY A 219 5.52 -8.48 4.44
N THR A 220 5.66 -9.32 5.48
CA THR A 220 6.15 -8.87 6.80
C THR A 220 7.59 -8.36 6.72
N GLY A 221 8.46 -9.03 5.96
CA GLY A 221 9.83 -8.59 5.69
C GLY A 221 9.86 -7.26 4.94
N ALA A 222 9.08 -7.11 3.88
CA ALA A 222 8.96 -5.89 3.10
C ALA A 222 8.49 -4.71 3.95
N TYR A 223 7.50 -4.93 4.80
CA TYR A 223 7.01 -3.89 5.70
C TYR A 223 8.07 -3.47 6.73
N TYR A 224 8.85 -4.41 7.27
CA TYR A 224 9.96 -4.10 8.16
C TYR A 224 11.03 -3.27 7.45
N LEU A 225 11.41 -3.64 6.22
CA LEU A 225 12.38 -2.90 5.40
C LEU A 225 11.86 -1.50 5.06
N LEU A 226 10.56 -1.34 4.77
CA LEU A 226 9.92 -0.04 4.56
C LEU A 226 10.08 0.86 5.78
N ILE A 227 9.84 0.33 7.00
CA ILE A 227 10.01 1.09 8.24
C ILE A 227 11.47 1.50 8.41
N MET A 228 12.41 0.57 8.20
CA MET A 228 13.84 0.86 8.29
C MET A 228 14.27 1.93 7.28
N ALA A 229 13.89 1.79 6.01
CA ALA A 229 14.17 2.76 4.96
C ALA A 229 13.64 4.16 5.33
N SER A 230 12.44 4.22 5.89
CA SER A 230 11.81 5.48 6.31
C SER A 230 12.48 6.18 7.49
N ARG A 231 13.39 5.49 8.19
CA ARG A 231 14.14 6.03 9.34
C ARG A 231 15.58 6.44 8.97
N LEU A 232 16.05 6.06 7.77
CA LEU A 232 17.38 6.36 7.29
C LEU A 232 17.37 7.64 6.44
N GLY A 233 18.42 8.42 6.55
CA GLY A 233 18.74 9.55 5.67
C GLY A 233 17.61 10.57 5.45
N ASP A 234 17.67 11.25 4.31
CA ASP A 234 16.66 12.24 3.90
C ASP A 234 15.49 11.56 3.19
N MET A 235 14.31 11.66 3.81
CA MET A 235 13.08 11.06 3.28
C MET A 235 12.69 11.62 1.90
N ALA A 236 13.08 12.85 1.58
CA ALA A 236 12.83 13.43 0.25
C ALA A 236 13.63 12.74 -0.86
N VAL A 237 14.78 12.14 -0.51
CA VAL A 237 15.60 11.35 -1.43
C VAL A 237 15.10 9.91 -1.53
N ILE A 238 14.61 9.34 -0.41
CA ILE A 238 14.24 7.92 -0.30
C ILE A 238 12.81 7.68 -0.79
N ALA A 239 11.86 8.59 -0.52
CA ALA A 239 10.45 8.39 -0.82
C ALA A 239 10.13 8.16 -2.32
N PRO A 240 10.82 8.79 -3.30
CA PRO A 240 10.61 8.49 -4.71
C PRO A 240 10.83 7.02 -5.09
N PHE A 241 11.66 6.29 -4.35
CA PHE A 241 11.90 4.86 -4.60
C PHE A 241 10.67 3.98 -4.30
N ARG A 242 9.63 4.52 -3.64
CA ARG A 242 8.33 3.83 -3.54
C ARG A 242 7.69 3.57 -4.91
N TYR A 243 7.97 4.42 -5.90
CA TYR A 243 7.45 4.24 -7.25
C TYR A 243 8.06 3.04 -7.98
N THR A 244 9.18 2.47 -7.50
CA THR A 244 9.75 1.25 -8.09
C THR A 244 8.80 0.04 -7.97
N ARG A 245 7.80 0.08 -7.06
CA ARG A 245 6.78 -0.99 -6.96
C ARG A 245 6.11 -1.28 -8.30
N ILE A 246 5.85 -0.24 -9.12
CA ILE A 246 5.19 -0.44 -10.42
C ILE A 246 6.06 -1.27 -11.37
N VAL A 247 7.38 -1.09 -11.35
CA VAL A 247 8.29 -1.87 -12.21
C VAL A 247 8.18 -3.35 -11.87
N PHE A 248 8.18 -3.68 -10.58
CA PHE A 248 8.05 -5.07 -10.12
C PHE A 248 6.65 -5.62 -10.36
N ALA A 249 5.58 -4.84 -10.13
CA ALA A 249 4.21 -5.25 -10.39
C ALA A 249 3.93 -5.47 -11.89
N LEU A 250 4.47 -4.59 -12.77
CA LEU A 250 4.40 -4.78 -14.22
C LEU A 250 5.16 -6.05 -14.64
N ALA A 251 6.36 -6.27 -14.10
CA ALA A 251 7.13 -7.48 -14.39
C ALA A 251 6.39 -8.76 -13.95
N VAL A 252 5.79 -8.76 -12.76
CA VAL A 252 4.98 -9.86 -12.25
C VAL A 252 3.74 -10.07 -13.12
N GLY A 253 3.00 -9.01 -13.44
CA GLY A 253 1.81 -9.06 -14.29
C GLY A 253 2.12 -9.66 -15.67
N LEU A 254 3.21 -9.22 -16.30
CA LEU A 254 3.63 -9.73 -17.62
C LEU A 254 4.16 -11.16 -17.59
N ILE A 255 5.00 -11.49 -16.60
CA ILE A 255 5.73 -12.79 -16.61
C ILE A 255 4.91 -13.90 -15.97
N VAL A 256 4.15 -13.60 -14.91
CA VAL A 256 3.45 -14.62 -14.11
C VAL A 256 1.99 -14.75 -14.52
N PHE A 257 1.33 -13.63 -14.84
CA PHE A 257 -0.12 -13.60 -15.09
C PHE A 257 -0.47 -13.35 -16.56
N ASP A 258 0.52 -13.18 -17.45
CA ASP A 258 0.32 -12.90 -18.89
C ASP A 258 -0.63 -11.71 -19.14
N GLU A 259 -0.49 -10.64 -18.33
CA GLU A 259 -1.36 -9.45 -18.35
C GLU A 259 -0.99 -8.45 -19.44
N GLY A 260 -0.32 -8.87 -20.53
CA GLY A 260 0.14 -7.98 -21.61
C GLY A 260 -0.97 -7.14 -22.22
N ASP A 261 -2.13 -7.72 -22.44
CA ASP A 261 -3.30 -7.06 -23.02
C ASP A 261 -3.91 -5.97 -22.11
N SER A 262 -3.66 -6.06 -20.80
CA SER A 262 -4.11 -5.06 -19.81
C SER A 262 -3.23 -3.80 -19.80
N ILE A 263 -2.09 -3.82 -20.48
CA ILE A 263 -1.11 -2.75 -20.48
C ILE A 263 -1.12 -2.06 -21.85
N ASN A 264 -1.66 -0.84 -21.89
CA ASN A 264 -1.67 -0.03 -23.10
C ASN A 264 -0.84 1.26 -22.95
N SER A 265 -0.52 1.90 -24.06
CA SER A 265 0.31 3.11 -24.10
C SER A 265 -0.30 4.29 -23.32
N VAL A 266 -1.63 4.40 -23.28
CA VAL A 266 -2.33 5.47 -22.54
C VAL A 266 -2.18 5.24 -21.04
N MET A 267 -2.31 3.99 -20.58
CA MET A 267 -2.05 3.62 -19.19
C MET A 267 -0.61 3.94 -18.78
N LEU A 268 0.37 3.56 -19.61
CA LEU A 268 1.80 3.85 -19.33
C LEU A 268 2.08 5.36 -19.27
N LEU A 269 1.45 6.14 -20.15
CA LEU A 269 1.52 7.61 -20.08
C LEU A 269 0.93 8.13 -18.77
N GLY A 270 -0.23 7.61 -18.35
CA GLY A 270 -0.86 7.94 -17.06
C GLY A 270 0.07 7.64 -15.88
N VAL A 271 0.68 6.45 -15.87
CA VAL A 271 1.68 6.05 -14.84
C VAL A 271 2.86 7.02 -14.81
N LEU A 272 3.42 7.38 -15.97
CA LEU A 272 4.53 8.32 -16.07
C LEU A 272 4.15 9.69 -15.49
N ILE A 273 2.95 10.19 -15.79
CA ILE A 273 2.43 11.46 -15.24
C ILE A 273 2.30 11.38 -13.72
N VAL A 274 1.73 10.29 -13.17
CA VAL A 274 1.59 10.10 -11.72
C VAL A 274 2.96 10.09 -11.04
N ILE A 275 3.92 9.33 -11.56
CA ILE A 275 5.27 9.21 -11.00
C ILE A 275 5.99 10.56 -11.02
N THR A 276 6.01 11.25 -12.16
CA THR A 276 6.70 12.53 -12.31
C THR A 276 6.09 13.62 -11.42
N SER A 277 4.77 13.66 -11.33
CA SER A 277 4.01 14.54 -10.43
C SER A 277 4.33 14.26 -8.96
N GLY A 278 4.39 12.98 -8.58
CA GLY A 278 4.74 12.57 -7.22
C GLY A 278 6.18 12.92 -6.85
N ILE A 279 7.16 12.65 -7.73
CA ILE A 279 8.57 13.00 -7.52
C ILE A 279 8.71 14.52 -7.38
N TYR A 280 8.03 15.31 -8.22
CA TYR A 280 8.02 16.76 -8.11
C TYR A 280 7.46 17.24 -6.76
N THR A 281 6.39 16.62 -6.29
CA THR A 281 5.78 16.94 -4.99
C THR A 281 6.77 16.70 -3.84
N PHE A 282 7.48 15.56 -3.83
CA PHE A 282 8.53 15.27 -2.84
C PHE A 282 9.70 16.24 -2.90
N TYR A 283 10.19 16.55 -4.10
CA TYR A 283 11.27 17.51 -4.30
C TYR A 283 10.93 18.90 -3.73
N ARG A 284 9.72 19.36 -3.97
CA ARG A 284 9.23 20.65 -3.42
C ARG A 284 9.05 20.63 -1.90
N GLU A 285 8.64 19.50 -1.34
CA GLU A 285 8.53 19.35 0.11
C GLU A 285 9.90 19.46 0.79
N SER A 286 10.91 18.80 0.23
CA SER A 286 12.27 18.87 0.71
C SER A 286 12.80 20.32 0.75
N ARG A 287 12.67 21.05 -0.36
CA ARG A 287 13.12 22.46 -0.43
C ARG A 287 12.42 23.39 0.55
N SER A 288 11.12 23.19 0.81
CA SER A 288 10.40 24.04 1.75
C SER A 288 10.81 23.80 3.20
N ARG A 289 11.21 22.58 3.57
CA ARG A 289 11.76 22.26 4.90
C ARG A 289 13.15 22.86 5.12
N SER A 290 13.99 22.84 4.08
CA SER A 290 15.35 23.44 4.15
C SER A 290 15.31 24.96 4.22
N ALA A 291 14.24 25.62 3.75
CA ALA A 291 14.09 27.08 3.78
C ALA A 291 13.48 27.63 5.08
N SER A 292 13.01 26.77 6.00
CA SER A 292 12.57 27.17 7.34
C SER A 292 13.69 26.85 8.33
N PRO A 293 14.48 27.87 8.79
CA PRO A 293 15.44 27.65 9.86
C PRO A 293 14.68 27.17 11.09
N SER A 294 15.17 26.10 11.71
CA SER A 294 14.68 25.64 13.00
C SER A 294 14.73 26.82 13.99
N SER A 295 13.59 27.39 14.35
CA SER A 295 13.49 28.14 15.58
C SER A 295 13.75 27.14 16.72
N ARG A 296 14.95 27.22 17.24
CA ARG A 296 15.38 26.57 18.48
C ARG A 296 14.57 27.09 19.65
#